data_b3d8ecf23457054320b4624e8eb79f79
#
_entry.id   b3d8ecf23457054320b4624e8eb79f79
#
_cell.length_a   1.000
_cell.length_b   1.000
_cell.length_c   1.000
_cell.angle_alpha   90.00
_cell.angle_beta   90.00
_cell.angle_gamma   90.00
#
_symmetry.space_group_name_H-M   'P 1'
#
loop_
_entity.id
_entity.type
_entity.pdbx_description
1 polymer ?
#
loop_
_entity_poly.entity_id
_entity_poly.type
_entity_poly.pdbx_seq_one_letter_code
_entity_poly.pdbx_strand_id
1 'polypeptide(L)'
;LLRSLRSMVFFTGFWLCLSLSASAQDPQYSQYYAAPLYLNPAMAGGELTGRVGFNYRNQWPSIDAQFTTFSAYYDTYLPDYNSGIGIHVMQDTEGAAKLRSTTISAMYSYELKLGDNSYFRPGFQASYIRREIGFYENLVFANQINPNDPFGPIFPGTDIPGLGDPVGMLSLSVGGLFFTENLWAGFSAHHVNEPNQSFIEGVSPLPMKLSFHAGYRIPLSEGGMRGDFTHLRKQRSLTPTVNYKQQGPFQQLDVGAYFSIEPIVFGLWYRGLPFKPVEEQSNRDAIVMMFGVNLLSGLNIGYSFDYTVSQLGIQSGGAHELSLSWTLPNQYQGKPSRRDTILPCPKF
;
A
#
# COMPACT_ATOMS: atom_id res chain seq x y z
N LEU A 1 -15.30 45.30 -30.79
CA LEU A 1 -16.07 44.07 -30.47
C LEU A 1 -15.19 42.81 -30.54
N LEU A 2 -14.41 42.56 -31.61
CA LEU A 2 -13.55 41.33 -31.75
C LEU A 2 -12.38 41.27 -30.74
N ARG A 3 -11.84 42.39 -30.26
CA ARG A 3 -10.80 42.43 -29.23
C ARG A 3 -11.36 42.13 -27.84
N SER A 4 -12.57 42.58 -27.52
CA SER A 4 -13.21 42.29 -26.23
C SER A 4 -13.66 40.82 -26.14
N LEU A 5 -14.07 40.22 -27.25
CA LEU A 5 -14.41 38.78 -27.28
C LEU A 5 -13.18 37.87 -27.06
N ARG A 6 -12.03 38.23 -27.65
CA ARG A 6 -10.77 37.50 -27.43
C ARG A 6 -10.28 37.57 -25.98
N SER A 7 -10.38 38.73 -25.35
CA SER A 7 -10.04 38.86 -23.93
C SER A 7 -10.96 38.10 -23.02
N MET A 8 -12.26 38.06 -23.35
CA MET A 8 -13.25 37.31 -22.56
C MET A 8 -13.07 35.79 -22.69
N VAL A 9 -12.71 35.29 -23.87
CA VAL A 9 -12.41 33.86 -24.08
C VAL A 9 -11.10 33.45 -23.40
N PHE A 10 -10.08 34.33 -23.35
CA PHE A 10 -8.85 34.06 -22.60
C PHE A 10 -9.08 34.08 -21.09
N PHE A 11 -9.96 34.98 -20.58
CA PHE A 11 -10.28 35.06 -19.15
C PHE A 11 -11.13 33.88 -18.69
N THR A 12 -12.11 33.45 -19.48
CA THR A 12 -12.90 32.23 -19.16
C THR A 12 -12.09 30.94 -19.30
N GLY A 13 -11.16 30.85 -20.25
CA GLY A 13 -10.23 29.72 -20.37
C GLY A 13 -9.26 29.61 -19.19
N PHE A 14 -8.79 30.75 -18.68
CA PHE A 14 -7.90 30.77 -17.50
C PHE A 14 -8.61 30.36 -16.21
N TRP A 15 -9.89 30.70 -16.04
CA TRP A 15 -10.69 30.27 -14.87
C TRP A 15 -11.11 28.80 -14.90
N LEU A 16 -11.21 28.19 -16.08
CA LEU A 16 -11.54 26.77 -16.22
C LEU A 16 -10.36 25.85 -15.84
N CYS A 17 -9.13 26.35 -15.89
CA CYS A 17 -7.93 25.60 -15.50
C CYS A 17 -7.66 25.56 -13.99
N LEU A 18 -8.42 26.29 -13.16
CA LEU A 18 -8.16 26.43 -11.72
C LEU A 18 -8.92 25.45 -10.82
N SER A 19 -9.70 24.54 -11.39
CA SER A 19 -10.42 23.50 -10.63
C SER A 19 -9.77 22.11 -10.76
N LEU A 20 -8.45 22.02 -10.70
CA LEU A 20 -7.79 20.74 -10.46
C LEU A 20 -8.01 20.36 -9.00
N SER A 21 -9.03 19.57 -8.75
CA SER A 21 -9.21 18.92 -7.44
C SER A 21 -8.01 18.01 -7.22
N ALA A 22 -7.05 18.46 -6.40
CA ALA A 22 -5.95 17.62 -5.96
C ALA A 22 -6.54 16.56 -5.00
N SER A 23 -6.76 15.36 -5.51
CA SER A 23 -7.14 14.21 -4.66
C SER A 23 -5.90 13.52 -4.17
N ALA A 24 -5.72 13.45 -2.86
CA ALA A 24 -4.64 12.68 -2.24
C ALA A 24 -4.97 11.18 -2.33
N GLN A 25 -3.98 10.36 -2.67
CA GLN A 25 -4.04 8.91 -2.62
C GLN A 25 -3.31 8.40 -1.39
N ASP A 26 -3.76 7.27 -0.86
CA ASP A 26 -2.98 6.56 0.15
C ASP A 26 -1.67 6.03 -0.45
N PRO A 27 -0.59 5.91 0.37
CA PRO A 27 0.64 5.28 -0.05
C PRO A 27 0.39 3.85 -0.54
N GLN A 28 1.28 3.37 -1.40
CA GLN A 28 1.15 2.03 -1.96
C GLN A 28 2.44 1.24 -1.78
N TYR A 29 2.28 -0.07 -1.58
CA TYR A 29 3.39 -1.03 -1.58
C TYR A 29 3.36 -1.88 -2.83
N SER A 30 4.52 -2.13 -3.41
CA SER A 30 4.72 -3.08 -4.51
C SER A 30 4.77 -4.50 -3.97
N GLN A 31 5.35 -4.68 -2.80
CA GLN A 31 5.35 -5.92 -2.06
C GLN A 31 4.10 -6.01 -1.15
N TYR A 32 2.91 -5.94 -1.75
CA TYR A 32 1.66 -5.84 -0.98
C TYR A 32 1.39 -7.02 -0.03
N TYR A 33 1.94 -8.22 -0.28
CA TYR A 33 1.87 -9.34 0.67
C TYR A 33 2.92 -9.25 1.80
N ALA A 34 3.97 -8.41 1.65
CA ALA A 34 4.90 -8.12 2.74
C ALA A 34 4.33 -7.08 3.73
N ALA A 35 3.28 -6.34 3.33
CA ALA A 35 2.52 -5.42 4.17
C ALA A 35 1.07 -5.90 4.35
N PRO A 36 0.84 -7.12 4.90
CA PRO A 36 -0.47 -7.77 4.84
C PRO A 36 -1.55 -7.01 5.60
N LEU A 37 -1.22 -6.40 6.74
CA LEU A 37 -2.17 -5.64 7.55
C LEU A 37 -2.59 -4.32 6.87
N TYR A 38 -1.73 -3.76 6.03
CA TYR A 38 -2.06 -2.61 5.20
C TYR A 38 -2.95 -3.00 4.00
N LEU A 39 -2.74 -4.20 3.45
CA LEU A 39 -3.50 -4.71 2.32
C LEU A 39 -4.95 -5.01 2.69
N ASN A 40 -5.15 -5.73 3.82
CA ASN A 40 -6.47 -6.20 4.22
C ASN A 40 -6.51 -6.51 5.72
N PRO A 41 -7.39 -5.91 6.53
CA PRO A 41 -7.50 -6.20 7.96
C PRO A 41 -7.84 -7.68 8.26
N ALA A 42 -8.46 -8.40 7.33
CA ALA A 42 -8.72 -9.83 7.46
C ALA A 42 -7.44 -10.70 7.45
N MET A 43 -6.28 -10.13 7.11
CA MET A 43 -4.99 -10.82 7.14
C MET A 43 -4.32 -10.82 8.53
N ALA A 44 -4.88 -10.11 9.52
CA ALA A 44 -4.38 -10.15 10.88
C ALA A 44 -4.41 -11.59 11.44
N GLY A 45 -3.32 -12.06 12.06
CA GLY A 45 -3.16 -13.46 12.47
C GLY A 45 -3.10 -14.44 11.29
N GLY A 46 -2.62 -13.99 10.13
CA GLY A 46 -2.43 -14.83 8.94
C GLY A 46 -1.47 -16.01 9.18
N GLU A 47 -0.49 -15.82 10.03
CA GLU A 47 0.39 -16.88 10.52
C GLU A 47 -0.21 -17.59 11.73
N LEU A 48 0.22 -18.83 11.98
CA LEU A 48 -0.21 -19.59 13.18
C LEU A 48 0.43 -19.09 14.47
N THR A 49 1.49 -18.30 14.33
CA THR A 49 2.28 -17.72 15.42
C THR A 49 2.37 -16.21 15.26
N GLY A 50 2.99 -15.53 16.22
CA GLY A 50 3.23 -14.10 16.10
C GLY A 50 4.17 -13.77 14.94
N ARG A 51 3.89 -12.67 14.23
CA ARG A 51 4.73 -12.14 13.17
C ARG A 51 4.99 -10.67 13.42
N VAL A 52 6.25 -10.25 13.25
CA VAL A 52 6.68 -8.85 13.22
C VAL A 52 7.13 -8.54 11.80
N GLY A 53 6.82 -7.36 11.29
CA GLY A 53 7.32 -6.95 9.98
C GLY A 53 7.58 -5.45 9.89
N PHE A 54 8.47 -5.10 8.96
CA PHE A 54 8.89 -3.74 8.64
C PHE A 54 8.92 -3.58 7.14
N ASN A 55 8.44 -2.43 6.66
CA ASN A 55 8.48 -2.07 5.26
C ASN A 55 9.01 -0.64 5.12
N TYR A 56 9.88 -0.44 4.15
CA TYR A 56 10.39 0.86 3.75
C TYR A 56 10.25 1.01 2.24
N ARG A 57 9.64 2.10 1.79
CA ARG A 57 9.49 2.43 0.37
C ARG A 57 9.97 3.84 0.13
N ASN A 58 10.79 4.01 -0.90
CA ASN A 58 11.19 5.32 -1.42
C ASN A 58 10.84 5.37 -2.91
N GLN A 59 9.90 6.24 -3.25
CA GLN A 59 9.42 6.42 -4.61
C GLN A 59 9.92 7.74 -5.17
N TRP A 60 10.47 7.69 -6.38
CA TRP A 60 11.04 8.79 -7.13
C TRP A 60 12.15 9.55 -6.38
N PRO A 61 13.21 8.85 -5.95
CA PRO A 61 14.29 9.44 -5.14
C PRO A 61 15.10 10.52 -5.87
N SER A 62 15.00 10.59 -7.21
CA SER A 62 15.76 11.54 -8.03
C SER A 62 15.04 12.87 -8.25
N ILE A 63 13.85 13.06 -7.68
CA ILE A 63 13.10 14.32 -7.75
C ILE A 63 12.85 14.89 -6.36
N ASP A 64 12.80 16.22 -6.24
CA ASP A 64 12.62 16.91 -4.94
C ASP A 64 11.28 16.58 -4.26
N ALA A 65 10.29 16.13 -5.04
CA ALA A 65 8.98 15.70 -4.58
C ALA A 65 8.91 14.17 -4.32
N GLN A 66 9.95 13.59 -3.73
CA GLN A 66 9.99 12.17 -3.40
C GLN A 66 8.93 11.77 -2.37
N PHE A 67 8.52 10.49 -2.43
CA PHE A 67 7.59 9.89 -1.47
C PHE A 67 8.34 8.84 -0.66
N THR A 68 8.22 8.91 0.65
CA THR A 68 8.88 7.97 1.56
C THR A 68 7.88 7.42 2.54
N THR A 69 7.69 6.10 2.51
CA THR A 69 6.79 5.38 3.41
C THR A 69 7.57 4.41 4.27
N PHE A 70 7.35 4.45 5.56
CA PHE A 70 7.86 3.49 6.53
C PHE A 70 6.69 2.88 7.29
N SER A 71 6.70 1.55 7.49
CA SER A 71 5.73 0.90 8.35
C SER A 71 6.30 -0.24 9.16
N ALA A 72 5.67 -0.50 10.28
CA ALA A 72 5.95 -1.63 11.15
C ALA A 72 4.63 -2.26 11.58
N TYR A 73 4.61 -3.57 11.73
CA TYR A 73 3.42 -4.29 12.19
C TYR A 73 3.77 -5.48 13.08
N TYR A 74 2.80 -5.82 13.91
CA TYR A 74 2.77 -7.08 14.65
C TYR A 74 1.39 -7.69 14.53
N ASP A 75 1.32 -8.98 14.26
CA ASP A 75 0.07 -9.73 14.29
C ASP A 75 0.29 -11.12 14.89
N THR A 76 -0.78 -11.67 15.46
CA THR A 76 -0.77 -13.03 16.01
C THR A 76 -2.15 -13.66 15.91
N TYR A 77 -2.18 -14.98 15.79
CA TYR A 77 -3.39 -15.76 15.82
C TYR A 77 -3.65 -16.29 17.25
N LEU A 78 -4.89 -16.25 17.68
CA LEU A 78 -5.38 -16.73 18.97
C LEU A 78 -6.20 -18.00 18.74
N PRO A 79 -5.61 -19.22 18.87
CA PRO A 79 -6.26 -20.47 18.49
C PRO A 79 -7.55 -20.77 19.28
N ASP A 80 -7.58 -20.41 20.56
CA ASP A 80 -8.72 -20.66 21.45
C ASP A 80 -9.97 -19.86 21.06
N TYR A 81 -9.77 -18.72 20.36
CA TYR A 81 -10.84 -17.81 19.94
C TYR A 81 -11.07 -17.82 18.42
N ASN A 82 -10.33 -18.62 17.65
CA ASN A 82 -10.32 -18.58 16.17
C ASN A 82 -10.16 -17.18 15.61
N SER A 83 -9.33 -16.37 16.24
CA SER A 83 -9.25 -14.94 15.99
C SER A 83 -7.81 -14.50 15.72
N GLY A 84 -7.64 -13.50 14.87
CA GLY A 84 -6.39 -12.80 14.68
C GLY A 84 -6.47 -11.38 15.21
N ILE A 85 -5.40 -10.91 15.83
CA ILE A 85 -5.22 -9.53 16.23
C ILE A 85 -3.97 -8.97 15.61
N GLY A 86 -3.97 -7.65 15.34
CA GLY A 86 -2.82 -7.00 14.76
C GLY A 86 -2.76 -5.51 15.12
N ILE A 87 -1.54 -4.99 15.12
CA ILE A 87 -1.24 -3.57 15.24
C ILE A 87 -0.34 -3.19 14.08
N HIS A 88 -0.61 -2.04 13.47
CA HIS A 88 0.18 -1.49 12.37
C HIS A 88 0.43 -0.01 12.62
N VAL A 89 1.67 0.43 12.43
CA VAL A 89 2.09 1.83 12.48
C VAL A 89 2.73 2.16 11.16
N MET A 90 2.32 3.28 10.57
CA MET A 90 2.86 3.75 9.29
C MET A 90 3.11 5.24 9.37
N GLN A 91 4.22 5.67 8.80
CA GLN A 91 4.53 7.07 8.53
C GLN A 91 4.79 7.23 7.04
N ASP A 92 4.04 8.10 6.42
CA ASP A 92 4.20 8.49 5.03
C ASP A 92 4.58 9.96 4.94
N THR A 93 5.46 10.30 3.99
CA THR A 93 5.92 11.66 3.74
C THR A 93 5.86 11.90 2.23
N GLU A 94 5.06 12.87 1.83
CA GLU A 94 4.68 13.09 0.43
C GLU A 94 5.12 14.46 -0.08
N GLY A 95 5.71 14.45 -1.26
CA GLY A 95 5.92 15.64 -2.09
C GLY A 95 6.86 16.69 -1.52
N ALA A 96 6.95 17.83 -2.21
CA ALA A 96 7.85 18.92 -1.88
C ALA A 96 7.48 19.63 -0.56
N ALA A 97 6.19 19.70 -0.22
CA ALA A 97 5.71 20.28 1.04
C ALA A 97 5.95 19.35 2.24
N LYS A 98 6.46 18.11 1.98
CA LYS A 98 6.68 17.08 3.00
C LYS A 98 5.44 16.86 3.87
N LEU A 99 4.28 16.71 3.22
CA LEU A 99 3.05 16.32 3.91
C LEU A 99 3.30 14.99 4.62
N ARG A 100 3.27 15.01 5.94
CA ARG A 100 3.49 13.82 6.77
C ARG A 100 2.18 13.28 7.26
N SER A 101 1.97 11.99 7.07
CA SER A 101 0.82 11.25 7.55
C SER A 101 1.28 10.12 8.47
N THR A 102 0.91 10.17 9.74
CA THR A 102 1.22 9.10 10.71
C THR A 102 -0.06 8.37 11.04
N THR A 103 -0.09 7.05 10.80
CA THR A 103 -1.25 6.19 11.02
C THR A 103 -0.91 5.12 12.04
N ILE A 104 -1.77 4.97 13.06
CA ILE A 104 -1.72 3.87 14.04
C ILE A 104 -3.03 3.12 13.92
N SER A 105 -2.96 1.81 13.69
CA SER A 105 -4.12 0.96 13.43
C SER A 105 -4.14 -0.25 14.35
N ALA A 106 -5.32 -0.61 14.83
CA ALA A 106 -5.60 -1.87 15.52
C ALA A 106 -6.56 -2.68 14.67
N MET A 107 -6.33 -3.99 14.58
CA MET A 107 -7.05 -4.90 13.70
C MET A 107 -7.51 -6.13 14.46
N TYR A 108 -8.68 -6.61 14.08
CA TYR A 108 -9.25 -7.85 14.55
C TYR A 108 -9.80 -8.63 13.36
N SER A 109 -9.57 -9.93 13.33
CA SER A 109 -10.17 -10.84 12.36
C SER A 109 -10.73 -12.06 13.07
N TYR A 110 -11.76 -12.66 12.49
CA TYR A 110 -12.36 -13.90 13.00
C TYR A 110 -12.36 -14.95 11.91
N GLU A 111 -11.93 -16.19 12.23
CA GLU A 111 -11.81 -17.26 11.24
C GLU A 111 -13.01 -18.21 11.30
N LEU A 112 -13.71 -18.30 10.17
CA LEU A 112 -14.83 -19.21 9.96
C LEU A 112 -14.37 -20.38 9.08
N LYS A 113 -14.48 -21.61 9.58
CA LYS A 113 -14.27 -22.81 8.78
C LYS A 113 -15.56 -23.11 7.99
N LEU A 114 -15.49 -23.02 6.65
CA LEU A 114 -16.62 -23.26 5.75
C LEU A 114 -16.68 -24.72 5.27
N GLY A 115 -15.55 -25.40 5.23
CA GLY A 115 -15.42 -26.79 4.77
C GLY A 115 -14.13 -27.41 5.29
N ASP A 116 -13.75 -28.59 4.80
CA ASP A 116 -12.57 -29.28 5.31
C ASP A 116 -11.29 -28.47 5.10
N ASN A 117 -11.12 -27.85 3.93
CA ASN A 117 -9.94 -27.05 3.57
C ASN A 117 -10.30 -25.64 3.12
N SER A 118 -11.46 -25.09 3.55
CA SER A 118 -11.94 -23.78 3.13
C SER A 118 -12.25 -22.92 4.34
N TYR A 119 -11.73 -21.70 4.33
CA TYR A 119 -11.86 -20.74 5.43
C TYR A 119 -12.30 -19.38 4.89
N PHE A 120 -13.08 -18.66 5.68
CA PHE A 120 -13.41 -17.25 5.44
C PHE A 120 -13.08 -16.44 6.69
N ARG A 121 -12.47 -15.29 6.50
CA ARG A 121 -12.08 -14.38 7.59
C ARG A 121 -12.63 -13.00 7.33
N PRO A 122 -13.66 -12.53 8.02
CA PRO A 122 -13.96 -11.11 8.14
C PRO A 122 -12.91 -10.43 9.01
N GLY A 123 -12.60 -9.18 8.70
CA GLY A 123 -11.65 -8.36 9.42
C GLY A 123 -12.15 -6.93 9.61
N PHE A 124 -11.79 -6.34 10.73
CA PHE A 124 -12.09 -4.95 11.09
C PHE A 124 -10.81 -4.23 11.48
N GLN A 125 -10.76 -2.94 11.18
CA GLN A 125 -9.65 -2.07 11.53
C GLN A 125 -10.18 -0.73 12.02
N ALA A 126 -9.62 -0.24 13.10
CA ALA A 126 -9.75 1.14 13.54
C ALA A 126 -8.36 1.80 13.50
N SER A 127 -8.29 2.98 12.90
CA SER A 127 -7.04 3.71 12.70
C SER A 127 -7.19 5.14 13.18
N TYR A 128 -6.16 5.64 13.86
CA TYR A 128 -5.98 7.07 14.10
C TYR A 128 -4.93 7.58 13.11
N ILE A 129 -5.31 8.58 12.34
CA ILE A 129 -4.46 9.22 11.32
C ILE A 129 -4.19 10.65 11.77
N ARG A 130 -2.91 11.04 11.85
CA ARG A 130 -2.47 12.40 12.08
C ARG A 130 -1.72 12.91 10.86
N ARG A 131 -2.17 14.02 10.31
CA ARG A 131 -1.55 14.68 9.15
C ARG A 131 -0.98 16.02 9.54
N GLU A 132 0.19 16.36 9.01
CA GLU A 132 0.87 17.64 9.25
C GLU A 132 1.70 18.02 8.03
N ILE A 133 1.86 19.31 7.80
CA ILE A 133 2.69 19.85 6.72
C ILE A 133 4.09 20.11 7.28
N GLY A 134 5.10 19.35 6.80
CA GLY A 134 6.46 19.36 7.37
C GLY A 134 7.26 20.64 7.13
N PHE A 135 7.00 21.36 6.03
CA PHE A 135 7.68 22.60 5.67
C PHE A 135 6.75 23.80 5.60
N TYR A 136 5.81 23.88 6.53
CA TYR A 136 4.86 25.00 6.55
C TYR A 136 5.55 26.37 6.55
N GLU A 137 6.61 26.56 7.34
CA GLU A 137 7.37 27.81 7.46
C GLU A 137 8.08 28.23 6.17
N ASN A 138 8.31 27.29 5.24
CA ASN A 138 8.97 27.53 3.96
C ASN A 138 7.98 27.62 2.78
N LEU A 139 6.68 27.50 3.02
CA LEU A 139 5.67 27.65 1.98
C LEU A 139 5.49 29.14 1.67
N VAL A 140 5.62 29.49 0.40
CA VAL A 140 5.38 30.85 -0.10
C VAL A 140 4.04 30.86 -0.82
N PHE A 141 3.11 31.64 -0.32
CA PHE A 141 1.79 31.78 -0.91
C PHE A 141 1.75 32.93 -1.94
N ALA A 142 0.83 32.85 -2.89
CA ALA A 142 0.70 33.84 -3.98
C ALA A 142 0.54 35.26 -3.48
N ASN A 143 -0.07 35.51 -2.32
CA ASN A 143 -0.24 36.81 -1.69
C ASN A 143 1.08 37.38 -1.07
N GLN A 144 2.10 36.54 -0.95
CA GLN A 144 3.44 36.94 -0.48
C GLN A 144 4.37 37.30 -1.63
N ILE A 145 3.98 37.03 -2.87
CA ILE A 145 4.76 37.33 -4.07
C ILE A 145 4.31 38.70 -4.63
N ASN A 146 5.27 39.58 -4.85
CA ASN A 146 4.98 40.85 -5.53
C ASN A 146 4.68 40.58 -7.02
N PRO A 147 3.47 40.86 -7.54
CA PRO A 147 3.14 40.63 -8.95
C PRO A 147 4.04 41.37 -9.94
N ASN A 148 4.63 42.51 -9.51
CA ASN A 148 5.51 43.35 -10.33
C ASN A 148 6.99 42.97 -10.21
N ASP A 149 7.36 42.17 -9.21
CA ASP A 149 8.71 41.66 -8.98
C ASP A 149 8.64 40.23 -8.36
N PRO A 150 8.33 39.20 -9.18
CA PRO A 150 8.16 37.82 -8.70
C PRO A 150 9.42 37.22 -8.08
N PHE A 151 10.59 37.77 -8.35
CA PHE A 151 11.89 37.31 -7.81
C PHE A 151 12.44 38.24 -6.71
N GLY A 152 11.66 39.25 -6.31
CA GLY A 152 12.00 40.16 -5.24
C GLY A 152 11.75 39.60 -3.84
N PRO A 153 11.91 40.42 -2.80
CA PRO A 153 11.69 39.98 -1.44
C PRO A 153 10.25 39.52 -1.21
N ILE A 154 10.12 38.39 -0.49
CA ILE A 154 8.83 37.84 -0.12
C ILE A 154 8.23 38.75 0.99
N PHE A 155 6.99 39.18 0.77
CA PHE A 155 6.27 39.95 1.80
C PHE A 155 5.80 39.02 2.93
N PRO A 156 5.76 39.49 4.19
CA PRO A 156 5.09 38.79 5.24
C PRO A 156 3.62 38.61 4.84
N GLY A 157 3.25 37.37 4.53
CA GLY A 157 1.87 37.03 4.20
C GLY A 157 1.03 36.90 5.47
N THR A 158 -0.28 36.97 5.30
CA THR A 158 -1.20 36.53 6.36
C THR A 158 -1.10 35.04 6.47
N ASP A 159 -0.67 34.54 7.63
CA ASP A 159 -0.77 33.12 7.93
C ASP A 159 -2.21 32.65 7.70
N ILE A 160 -2.36 31.51 7.01
CA ILE A 160 -3.68 30.91 6.87
C ILE A 160 -3.95 30.19 8.19
N PRO A 161 -4.94 30.66 9.00
CA PRO A 161 -5.21 30.07 10.30
C PRO A 161 -5.49 28.56 10.17
N GLY A 162 -4.81 27.76 10.99
CA GLY A 162 -4.98 26.31 11.02
C GLY A 162 -4.17 25.51 10.02
N LEU A 163 -3.56 26.12 8.97
CA LEU A 163 -2.82 25.36 7.95
C LEU A 163 -1.54 24.71 8.52
N GLY A 164 -0.92 25.30 9.54
CA GLY A 164 0.25 24.74 10.23
C GLY A 164 -0.10 23.72 11.32
N ASP A 165 -1.38 23.64 11.72
CA ASP A 165 -1.80 22.76 12.78
C ASP A 165 -2.00 21.32 12.29
N PRO A 166 -1.58 20.32 13.05
CA PRO A 166 -1.81 18.92 12.66
C PRO A 166 -3.29 18.56 12.77
N VAL A 167 -3.79 17.82 11.78
CA VAL A 167 -5.16 17.31 11.78
C VAL A 167 -5.18 15.84 12.19
N GLY A 168 -5.99 15.51 13.19
CA GLY A 168 -6.22 14.14 13.67
C GLY A 168 -7.60 13.62 13.26
N MET A 169 -7.66 12.39 12.74
CA MET A 169 -8.92 11.78 12.32
C MET A 169 -8.97 10.29 12.64
N LEU A 170 -10.19 9.78 12.87
CA LEU A 170 -10.44 8.35 13.02
C LEU A 170 -10.93 7.78 11.69
N SER A 171 -10.34 6.67 11.27
CA SER A 171 -10.72 5.93 10.08
C SER A 171 -11.08 4.50 10.42
N LEU A 172 -12.17 4.02 9.85
CA LEU A 172 -12.65 2.66 9.99
C LEU A 172 -12.46 1.91 8.67
N SER A 173 -12.09 0.63 8.77
CA SER A 173 -11.90 -0.24 7.61
C SER A 173 -12.48 -1.62 7.88
N VAL A 174 -12.91 -2.27 6.81
CA VAL A 174 -13.42 -3.64 6.84
C VAL A 174 -12.75 -4.45 5.75
N GLY A 175 -12.69 -5.75 5.94
CA GLY A 175 -12.17 -6.66 4.94
C GLY A 175 -12.73 -8.06 5.05
N GLY A 176 -12.53 -8.84 4.01
CA GLY A 176 -12.85 -10.25 3.99
C GLY A 176 -11.78 -11.00 3.22
N LEU A 177 -11.48 -12.20 3.66
CA LEU A 177 -10.50 -13.08 3.05
C LEU A 177 -11.04 -14.50 3.01
N PHE A 178 -11.20 -15.03 1.81
CA PHE A 178 -11.45 -16.44 1.57
C PHE A 178 -10.13 -17.12 1.21
N PHE A 179 -9.86 -18.30 1.77
CA PHE A 179 -8.68 -19.07 1.39
C PHE A 179 -8.87 -20.56 1.56
N THR A 180 -8.11 -21.29 0.76
CA THR A 180 -7.95 -22.74 0.80
C THR A 180 -6.45 -23.05 0.91
N GLU A 181 -6.05 -24.26 0.72
CA GLU A 181 -4.64 -24.68 0.71
C GLU A 181 -3.79 -23.94 -0.37
N ASN A 182 -4.37 -23.69 -1.54
CA ASN A 182 -3.64 -23.11 -2.67
C ASN A 182 -4.24 -21.83 -3.23
N LEU A 183 -5.50 -21.53 -2.94
CA LEU A 183 -6.22 -20.35 -3.46
C LEU A 183 -6.51 -19.38 -2.32
N TRP A 184 -6.38 -18.09 -2.59
CA TRP A 184 -6.93 -17.05 -1.74
C TRP A 184 -7.52 -15.92 -2.58
N ALA A 185 -8.57 -15.30 -2.05
CA ALA A 185 -9.17 -14.10 -2.60
C ALA A 185 -9.66 -13.22 -1.45
N GLY A 186 -9.32 -11.94 -1.50
CA GLY A 186 -9.68 -10.99 -0.45
C GLY A 186 -10.19 -9.68 -1.03
N PHE A 187 -11.02 -9.02 -0.26
CA PHE A 187 -11.45 -7.64 -0.51
C PHE A 187 -11.25 -6.81 0.75
N SER A 188 -11.01 -5.52 0.58
CA SER A 188 -10.99 -4.57 1.69
C SER A 188 -11.56 -3.22 1.27
N ALA A 189 -12.19 -2.55 2.22
CA ALA A 189 -12.65 -1.18 2.12
C ALA A 189 -12.03 -0.39 3.28
N HIS A 190 -11.10 0.50 2.95
CA HIS A 190 -10.50 1.42 3.92
C HIS A 190 -11.21 2.76 3.87
N HIS A 191 -11.17 3.50 4.98
CA HIS A 191 -11.81 4.82 5.13
C HIS A 191 -13.33 4.79 4.86
N VAL A 192 -14.03 3.76 5.35
CA VAL A 192 -15.48 3.58 5.13
C VAL A 192 -16.29 4.77 5.65
N ASN A 193 -15.79 5.43 6.69
CA ASN A 193 -16.42 6.63 7.27
C ASN A 193 -15.96 7.94 6.63
N GLU A 194 -15.13 7.91 5.59
CA GLU A 194 -14.62 9.07 4.83
C GLU A 194 -14.28 10.28 5.73
N PRO A 195 -13.33 10.13 6.66
CA PRO A 195 -13.04 11.16 7.64
C PRO A 195 -12.58 12.47 6.98
N ASN A 196 -12.90 13.61 7.59
CA ASN A 196 -12.47 14.91 7.10
C ASN A 196 -10.98 15.11 7.36
N GLN A 197 -10.21 15.38 6.31
CA GLN A 197 -8.75 15.60 6.32
C GLN A 197 -8.34 17.06 6.09
N SER A 198 -9.28 17.99 6.12
CA SER A 198 -9.01 19.41 5.86
C SER A 198 -8.13 20.02 6.96
N PHE A 199 -7.10 20.78 6.56
CA PHE A 199 -6.25 21.57 7.45
C PHE A 199 -6.85 22.93 7.79
N ILE A 200 -7.84 23.37 7.04
CA ILE A 200 -8.53 24.65 7.20
C ILE A 200 -10.02 24.40 7.40
N GLU A 201 -10.77 25.45 7.75
CA GLU A 201 -12.23 25.34 7.80
C GLU A 201 -12.79 24.87 6.46
N GLY A 202 -13.58 23.80 6.51
CA GLY A 202 -14.17 23.17 5.33
C GLY A 202 -14.24 21.66 5.41
N VAL A 203 -14.75 21.05 4.35
CA VAL A 203 -14.91 19.59 4.26
C VAL A 203 -14.06 19.06 3.10
N SER A 204 -13.09 18.23 3.43
CA SER A 204 -12.26 17.49 2.48
C SER A 204 -12.27 16.02 2.90
N PRO A 205 -13.27 15.23 2.46
CA PRO A 205 -13.35 13.82 2.86
C PRO A 205 -12.17 13.04 2.28
N LEU A 206 -11.57 12.16 3.10
CA LEU A 206 -10.61 11.16 2.62
C LEU A 206 -11.41 10.06 1.90
N PRO A 207 -11.26 9.89 0.58
CA PRO A 207 -12.10 8.97 -0.17
C PRO A 207 -11.92 7.52 0.27
N MET A 208 -13.01 6.76 0.28
CA MET A 208 -12.96 5.32 0.54
C MET A 208 -12.06 4.63 -0.50
N LYS A 209 -11.15 3.77 -0.01
CA LYS A 209 -10.29 2.94 -0.83
C LYS A 209 -10.81 1.51 -0.85
N LEU A 210 -11.19 1.03 -2.03
CA LEU A 210 -11.57 -0.35 -2.29
C LEU A 210 -10.39 -1.11 -2.85
N SER A 211 -10.16 -2.33 -2.36
CA SER A 211 -9.13 -3.22 -2.88
C SER A 211 -9.67 -4.64 -3.04
N PHE A 212 -9.23 -5.29 -4.10
CA PHE A 212 -9.46 -6.72 -4.33
C PHE A 212 -8.13 -7.37 -4.68
N HIS A 213 -7.80 -8.46 -4.00
CA HIS A 213 -6.59 -9.22 -4.27
C HIS A 213 -6.88 -10.71 -4.32
N ALA A 214 -6.19 -11.43 -5.20
CA ALA A 214 -6.30 -12.87 -5.31
C ALA A 214 -4.98 -13.49 -5.78
N GLY A 215 -4.82 -14.77 -5.52
CA GLY A 215 -3.70 -15.54 -6.02
C GLY A 215 -3.94 -17.03 -5.91
N TYR A 216 -3.19 -17.78 -6.69
CA TYR A 216 -3.25 -19.24 -6.72
C TYR A 216 -1.84 -19.82 -6.72
N ARG A 217 -1.51 -20.65 -5.73
CA ARG A 217 -0.22 -21.34 -5.65
C ARG A 217 -0.27 -22.64 -6.44
N ILE A 218 0.53 -22.71 -7.49
CA ILE A 218 0.71 -23.89 -8.33
C ILE A 218 1.99 -24.58 -7.84
N PRO A 219 1.90 -25.71 -7.09
CA PRO A 219 3.06 -26.47 -6.73
C PRO A 219 3.66 -27.08 -8.00
N LEU A 220 4.90 -26.77 -8.29
CA LEU A 220 5.64 -27.37 -9.39
C LEU A 220 6.27 -28.66 -8.86
N SER A 221 6.02 -29.77 -9.57
CA SER A 221 6.44 -31.13 -9.25
C SER A 221 7.82 -31.18 -8.59
N GLU A 222 7.92 -31.96 -7.53
CA GLU A 222 9.17 -32.35 -6.87
C GLU A 222 10.05 -33.09 -7.89
N GLY A 223 10.88 -32.38 -8.62
CA GLY A 223 11.91 -32.97 -9.48
C GLY A 223 12.94 -33.65 -8.59
N GLY A 224 12.69 -34.88 -8.20
CA GLY A 224 13.68 -35.73 -7.58
C GLY A 224 14.82 -35.97 -8.57
N MET A 225 15.93 -35.26 -8.44
CA MET A 225 17.19 -35.81 -8.87
C MET A 225 17.42 -37.07 -8.02
N ARG A 226 17.38 -38.21 -8.71
CA ARG A 226 17.76 -39.50 -8.17
C ARG A 226 19.22 -39.46 -7.79
N GLY A 227 19.51 -39.04 -6.57
CA GLY A 227 20.84 -39.00 -6.01
C GLY A 227 20.74 -38.84 -4.50
N ASP A 228 21.51 -39.61 -3.78
CA ASP A 228 21.49 -39.94 -2.36
C ASP A 228 21.70 -38.82 -1.35
N PHE A 229 21.29 -37.57 -1.67
CA PHE A 229 21.34 -36.40 -0.78
C PHE A 229 19.90 -35.98 -0.40
N THR A 230 19.21 -36.83 0.32
CA THR A 230 17.78 -36.85 0.55
C THR A 230 17.24 -35.94 1.63
N HIS A 231 17.90 -34.85 2.01
CA HIS A 231 17.40 -34.01 3.11
C HIS A 231 16.98 -32.58 2.76
N LEU A 232 17.02 -32.17 1.47
CA LEU A 232 16.55 -30.87 1.03
C LEU A 232 15.55 -31.00 -0.12
N ARG A 233 14.29 -31.37 0.20
CA ARG A 233 13.16 -31.22 -0.72
C ARG A 233 12.92 -29.72 -0.91
N LYS A 234 13.51 -29.13 -1.94
CA LYS A 234 13.24 -27.74 -2.33
C LYS A 234 11.84 -27.66 -2.93
N GLN A 235 10.90 -27.09 -2.19
CA GLN A 235 9.57 -26.82 -2.74
C GLN A 235 9.70 -25.73 -3.82
N ARG A 236 9.13 -26.01 -4.98
CA ARG A 236 9.02 -25.05 -6.08
C ARG A 236 7.57 -24.72 -6.31
N SER A 237 7.26 -23.45 -6.51
CA SER A 237 5.90 -23.04 -6.85
C SER A 237 5.90 -21.82 -7.76
N LEU A 238 4.87 -21.76 -8.63
CA LEU A 238 4.50 -20.57 -9.38
C LEU A 238 3.20 -20.04 -8.79
N THR A 239 3.16 -18.74 -8.50
CA THR A 239 2.02 -18.12 -7.83
C THR A 239 1.56 -16.89 -8.59
N PRO A 240 0.68 -17.02 -9.61
CA PRO A 240 0.03 -15.88 -10.23
C PRO A 240 -0.81 -15.13 -9.21
N THR A 241 -0.77 -13.81 -9.28
CA THR A 241 -1.48 -12.90 -8.38
C THR A 241 -2.04 -11.70 -9.13
N VAL A 242 -3.14 -11.18 -8.60
CA VAL A 242 -3.76 -9.95 -9.05
C VAL A 242 -4.10 -9.10 -7.83
N ASN A 243 -3.93 -7.78 -7.98
CA ASN A 243 -4.34 -6.81 -6.97
C ASN A 243 -4.92 -5.59 -7.68
N TYR A 244 -6.20 -5.30 -7.44
CA TYR A 244 -6.91 -4.13 -7.93
C TYR A 244 -7.20 -3.19 -6.78
N LYS A 245 -7.00 -1.89 -7.00
CA LYS A 245 -7.30 -0.83 -6.03
C LYS A 245 -8.02 0.30 -6.73
N GLN A 246 -8.93 0.93 -5.98
CA GLN A 246 -9.63 2.14 -6.40
C GLN A 246 -9.78 3.07 -5.21
N GLN A 247 -9.38 4.34 -5.37
CA GLN A 247 -9.60 5.40 -4.39
C GLN A 247 -9.97 6.70 -5.12
N GLY A 248 -11.21 7.17 -4.91
CA GLY A 248 -11.74 8.27 -5.69
C GLY A 248 -11.67 8.00 -7.20
N PRO A 249 -11.08 8.91 -7.99
CA PRO A 249 -10.93 8.74 -9.43
C PRO A 249 -9.81 7.77 -9.82
N PHE A 250 -8.92 7.44 -8.90
CA PHE A 250 -7.71 6.65 -9.17
C PHE A 250 -7.98 5.16 -9.11
N GLN A 251 -7.52 4.47 -10.13
CA GLN A 251 -7.62 3.02 -10.26
C GLN A 251 -6.26 2.45 -10.61
N GLN A 252 -5.92 1.31 -10.03
CA GLN A 252 -4.66 0.62 -10.30
C GLN A 252 -4.91 -0.89 -10.32
N LEU A 253 -4.28 -1.55 -11.27
CA LEU A 253 -4.26 -3.00 -11.40
C LEU A 253 -2.80 -3.46 -11.41
N ASP A 254 -2.44 -4.35 -10.49
CA ASP A 254 -1.17 -5.06 -10.45
C ASP A 254 -1.45 -6.53 -10.85
N VAL A 255 -0.82 -7.01 -11.92
CA VAL A 255 -0.93 -8.40 -12.37
C VAL A 255 0.47 -8.96 -12.54
N GLY A 256 0.72 -10.12 -11.97
CA GLY A 256 2.03 -10.74 -12.04
C GLY A 256 2.09 -12.11 -11.40
N ALA A 257 3.29 -12.59 -11.15
CA ALA A 257 3.52 -13.88 -10.53
C ALA A 257 4.79 -13.89 -9.69
N TYR A 258 4.77 -14.74 -8.66
CA TYR A 258 5.94 -15.13 -7.89
C TYR A 258 6.42 -16.51 -8.35
N PHE A 259 7.70 -16.67 -8.45
CA PHE A 259 8.37 -17.94 -8.63
C PHE A 259 9.24 -18.24 -7.41
N SER A 260 8.88 -19.26 -6.66
CA SER A 260 9.57 -19.64 -5.43
C SER A 260 10.38 -20.90 -5.64
N ILE A 261 11.64 -20.86 -5.24
CA ILE A 261 12.56 -22.01 -5.12
C ILE A 261 13.23 -21.85 -3.76
N GLU A 262 12.67 -22.48 -2.72
CA GLU A 262 13.22 -22.30 -1.37
C GLU A 262 14.76 -22.37 -1.31
N PRO A 263 15.41 -21.37 -0.68
CA PRO A 263 14.85 -20.25 0.09
C PRO A 263 14.59 -18.96 -0.71
N ILE A 264 14.69 -18.97 -2.02
CA ILE A 264 14.67 -17.79 -2.90
C ILE A 264 13.27 -17.61 -3.52
N VAL A 265 12.82 -16.35 -3.60
CA VAL A 265 11.58 -15.95 -4.27
C VAL A 265 11.89 -14.84 -5.26
N PHE A 266 11.38 -14.99 -6.48
CA PHE A 266 11.39 -13.95 -7.51
C PHE A 266 9.96 -13.54 -7.82
N GLY A 267 9.74 -12.26 -8.12
CA GLY A 267 8.46 -11.76 -8.54
C GLY A 267 8.58 -10.79 -9.71
N LEU A 268 7.57 -10.81 -10.58
CA LEU A 268 7.45 -9.88 -11.70
C LEU A 268 5.99 -9.47 -11.87
N TRP A 269 5.73 -8.15 -11.91
CA TRP A 269 4.40 -7.59 -12.11
C TRP A 269 4.40 -6.47 -13.13
N TYR A 270 3.28 -6.35 -13.80
CA TYR A 270 2.88 -5.16 -14.53
C TYR A 270 1.88 -4.37 -13.68
N ARG A 271 2.12 -3.08 -13.54
CA ARG A 271 1.24 -2.11 -12.88
C ARG A 271 0.68 -1.14 -13.90
N GLY A 272 -0.65 -0.97 -13.91
CA GLY A 272 -1.36 -0.06 -14.79
C GLY A 272 -2.71 -0.60 -15.21
N LEU A 273 -3.52 0.24 -15.89
CA LEU A 273 -4.80 -0.16 -16.47
C LEU A 273 -4.66 -0.19 -18.00
N PRO A 274 -4.37 -1.34 -18.61
CA PRO A 274 -4.09 -1.40 -20.05
C PRO A 274 -5.30 -1.08 -20.93
N PHE A 275 -6.53 -1.07 -20.36
CA PHE A 275 -7.79 -0.97 -21.10
C PHE A 275 -8.53 0.36 -20.94
N LYS A 276 -8.05 1.30 -20.12
CA LYS A 276 -8.64 2.63 -19.95
C LYS A 276 -7.61 3.71 -20.19
N PRO A 277 -7.54 4.30 -21.38
CA PRO A 277 -6.82 5.56 -21.55
C PRO A 277 -7.57 6.64 -20.76
N VAL A 278 -6.91 7.31 -19.83
CA VAL A 278 -7.41 8.52 -19.20
C VAL A 278 -6.93 9.66 -20.10
N GLU A 279 -7.85 10.33 -20.79
CA GLU A 279 -7.61 11.52 -21.62
C GLU A 279 -6.34 11.43 -22.49
N GLU A 280 -6.33 10.51 -23.48
CA GLU A 280 -5.24 10.28 -24.43
C GLU A 280 -3.90 9.77 -23.82
N GLN A 281 -3.80 9.56 -22.52
CA GLN A 281 -2.61 9.04 -21.87
C GLN A 281 -2.77 7.54 -21.54
N SER A 282 -1.77 6.76 -21.96
CA SER A 282 -1.67 5.35 -21.56
C SER A 282 -1.50 5.26 -20.05
N ASN A 283 -2.45 4.62 -19.37
CA ASN A 283 -2.38 4.39 -17.91
C ASN A 283 -1.40 3.24 -17.61
N ARG A 284 -0.14 3.44 -17.99
CA ARG A 284 0.99 2.54 -17.70
C ARG A 284 1.80 3.19 -16.58
N ASP A 285 1.98 2.48 -15.48
CA ASP A 285 2.72 3.01 -14.33
C ASP A 285 4.12 2.41 -14.23
N ALA A 286 4.23 1.11 -13.96
CA ALA A 286 5.53 0.49 -13.73
C ALA A 286 5.57 -1.01 -14.08
N ILE A 287 6.80 -1.50 -14.30
CA ILE A 287 7.13 -2.92 -14.21
C ILE A 287 7.86 -3.13 -12.88
N VAL A 288 7.34 -4.02 -12.03
CA VAL A 288 7.88 -4.29 -10.70
C VAL A 288 8.65 -5.60 -10.74
N MET A 289 9.89 -5.54 -10.35
CA MET A 289 10.77 -6.72 -10.14
C MET A 289 11.04 -6.88 -8.67
N MET A 290 10.96 -8.11 -8.17
CA MET A 290 11.17 -8.43 -6.78
C MET A 290 12.11 -9.61 -6.61
N PHE A 291 12.91 -9.55 -5.57
CA PHE A 291 13.75 -10.62 -5.07
C PHE A 291 13.56 -10.78 -3.56
N GLY A 292 13.38 -12.01 -3.10
CA GLY A 292 13.22 -12.32 -1.68
C GLY A 292 13.97 -13.57 -1.25
N VAL A 293 14.27 -13.63 0.05
CA VAL A 293 14.91 -14.78 0.70
C VAL A 293 14.15 -15.13 1.97
N ASN A 294 13.71 -16.38 2.06
CA ASN A 294 12.99 -16.95 3.20
C ASN A 294 13.92 -17.88 3.97
N LEU A 295 14.36 -17.46 5.15
CA LEU A 295 15.26 -18.25 5.97
C LEU A 295 14.49 -19.24 6.87
N LEU A 296 15.07 -20.38 7.13
CA LEU A 296 14.49 -21.42 8.01
C LEU A 296 14.24 -20.93 9.45
N SER A 297 14.92 -19.85 9.87
CA SER A 297 14.67 -19.20 11.17
C SER A 297 13.35 -18.42 11.25
N GLY A 298 12.56 -18.40 10.18
CA GLY A 298 11.34 -17.59 10.07
C GLY A 298 11.58 -16.14 9.65
N LEU A 299 12.84 -15.75 9.39
CA LEU A 299 13.19 -14.43 8.88
C LEU A 299 13.04 -14.41 7.36
N ASN A 300 12.29 -13.44 6.85
CA ASN A 300 12.12 -13.20 5.41
C ASN A 300 12.58 -11.78 5.08
N ILE A 301 13.29 -11.65 3.97
CA ILE A 301 13.82 -10.37 3.49
C ILE A 301 13.40 -10.24 2.03
N GLY A 302 12.81 -9.11 1.66
CA GLY A 302 12.38 -8.83 0.30
C GLY A 302 12.89 -7.46 -0.16
N TYR A 303 13.27 -7.38 -1.42
CA TYR A 303 13.58 -6.13 -2.10
C TYR A 303 12.82 -6.07 -3.42
N SER A 304 12.22 -4.92 -3.73
CA SER A 304 11.64 -4.70 -5.05
C SER A 304 12.08 -3.37 -5.65
N PHE A 305 12.11 -3.36 -6.98
CA PHE A 305 12.37 -2.19 -7.79
C PHE A 305 11.24 -2.00 -8.79
N ASP A 306 10.63 -0.80 -8.77
CA ASP A 306 9.60 -0.41 -9.73
C ASP A 306 10.26 0.40 -10.85
N TYR A 307 10.33 -0.18 -12.04
CA TYR A 307 10.77 0.51 -13.23
C TYR A 307 9.61 1.34 -13.79
N THR A 308 9.68 2.66 -13.65
CA THR A 308 8.64 3.59 -14.10
C THR A 308 8.58 3.63 -15.63
N VAL A 309 7.44 3.24 -16.21
CA VAL A 309 7.16 3.27 -17.66
C VAL A 309 6.20 4.40 -18.04
N SER A 310 5.75 5.19 -17.08
CA SER A 310 4.95 6.40 -17.30
C SER A 310 5.79 7.54 -17.87
N GLN A 311 5.16 8.70 -18.14
CA GLN A 311 5.86 9.90 -18.66
C GLN A 311 6.98 10.42 -17.77
N LEU A 312 6.96 10.12 -16.45
CA LEU A 312 8.04 10.45 -15.53
C LEU A 312 9.36 9.75 -15.88
N GLY A 313 9.28 8.60 -16.56
CA GLY A 313 10.41 7.86 -17.07
C GLY A 313 11.40 7.40 -15.98
N ILE A 314 12.52 6.83 -16.45
CA ILE A 314 13.60 6.32 -15.59
C ILE A 314 14.33 7.43 -14.82
N GLN A 315 14.23 8.68 -15.27
CA GLN A 315 14.88 9.83 -14.61
C GLN A 315 14.31 10.12 -13.22
N SER A 316 13.11 9.63 -12.91
CA SER A 316 12.52 9.71 -11.56
C SER A 316 13.27 8.84 -10.53
N GLY A 317 14.10 7.90 -10.97
CA GLY A 317 14.76 6.92 -10.11
C GLY A 317 13.89 5.71 -9.78
N GLY A 318 12.65 5.62 -10.33
CA GLY A 318 11.72 4.53 -10.05
C GLY A 318 11.24 4.50 -8.60
N ALA A 319 11.00 3.30 -8.05
CA ALA A 319 10.73 3.14 -6.63
C ALA A 319 11.48 1.92 -6.07
N HIS A 320 12.02 2.09 -4.87
CA HIS A 320 12.73 1.06 -4.13
C HIS A 320 11.94 0.69 -2.90
N GLU A 321 11.76 -0.60 -2.66
CA GLU A 321 11.06 -1.08 -1.49
C GLU A 321 11.83 -2.23 -0.83
N LEU A 322 12.00 -2.14 0.48
CA LEU A 322 12.62 -3.16 1.32
C LEU A 322 11.60 -3.66 2.33
N SER A 323 11.49 -4.97 2.47
CA SER A 323 10.68 -5.62 3.48
C SER A 323 11.51 -6.56 4.34
N LEU A 324 11.14 -6.61 5.61
CA LEU A 324 11.70 -7.52 6.59
C LEU A 324 10.55 -8.08 7.42
N SER A 325 10.41 -9.38 7.48
CA SER A 325 9.44 -10.00 8.37
C SER A 325 10.04 -11.18 9.13
N TRP A 326 9.58 -11.35 10.36
CA TRP A 326 10.01 -12.44 11.21
C TRP A 326 8.80 -13.13 11.82
N THR A 327 8.61 -14.41 11.46
CA THR A 327 7.62 -15.29 12.07
C THR A 327 8.24 -15.89 13.33
N LEU A 328 7.65 -15.60 14.48
CA LEU A 328 8.14 -16.05 15.76
C LEU A 328 7.99 -17.58 15.89
N PRO A 329 8.94 -18.25 16.52
CA PRO A 329 8.83 -19.69 16.75
C PRO A 329 7.60 -20.01 17.59
N ASN A 330 6.94 -21.11 17.29
CA ASN A 330 5.73 -21.53 18.00
C ASN A 330 6.08 -21.88 19.46
N GLN A 331 5.65 -21.04 20.38
CA GLN A 331 5.77 -21.27 21.83
C GLN A 331 4.57 -22.03 22.42
N TYR A 332 3.54 -22.27 21.62
CA TYR A 332 2.32 -22.93 22.07
C TYR A 332 2.57 -24.44 22.20
N GLN A 333 2.88 -24.91 23.40
CA GLN A 333 2.91 -26.34 23.75
C GLN A 333 1.50 -26.90 24.03
N GLY A 334 0.44 -26.16 23.64
CA GLY A 334 -0.95 -26.53 23.83
C GLY A 334 -1.51 -27.46 22.75
N LYS A 335 -2.82 -27.70 22.83
CA LYS A 335 -3.56 -28.53 21.86
C LYS A 335 -3.24 -28.10 20.42
N PRO A 336 -3.12 -29.05 19.48
CA PRO A 336 -2.92 -28.71 18.08
C PRO A 336 -4.00 -27.71 17.64
N SER A 337 -3.57 -26.65 16.94
CA SER A 337 -4.48 -25.67 16.36
C SER A 337 -5.54 -26.40 15.52
N ARG A 338 -6.80 -25.99 15.61
CA ARG A 338 -7.86 -26.49 14.71
C ARG A 338 -7.62 -26.12 13.26
N ARG A 339 -6.64 -25.25 13.02
CA ARG A 339 -6.25 -24.79 11.70
C ARG A 339 -5.13 -25.67 11.15
N ASP A 340 -5.48 -26.48 10.16
CA ASP A 340 -4.53 -27.35 9.45
C ASP A 340 -3.88 -26.63 8.26
N THR A 341 -4.45 -25.48 7.84
CA THR A 341 -4.06 -24.75 6.63
C THR A 341 -3.53 -23.36 6.98
N ILE A 342 -2.29 -23.11 6.62
CA ILE A 342 -1.67 -21.78 6.66
C ILE A 342 -2.12 -21.00 5.42
N LEU A 343 -2.30 -19.70 5.55
CA LEU A 343 -2.60 -18.81 4.43
C LEU A 343 -1.53 -18.96 3.33
N PRO A 344 -1.90 -19.34 2.10
CA PRO A 344 -0.95 -19.68 1.03
C PRO A 344 -0.29 -18.47 0.35
N CYS A 345 -0.52 -17.25 0.85
CA CYS A 345 0.11 -16.03 0.31
C CYS A 345 1.62 -16.16 0.33
N PRO A 346 2.33 -15.59 -0.67
CA PRO A 346 3.77 -15.47 -0.64
C PRO A 346 4.24 -14.73 0.63
N LYS A 347 5.32 -15.25 1.23
CA LYS A 347 5.96 -14.66 2.42
C LYS A 347 7.24 -13.95 2.00
N PHE A 348 7.45 -12.76 2.52
CA PHE A 348 8.67 -11.97 2.31
C PHE A 348 9.07 -11.26 3.56
#